data_429a1c58862253d00919cd976f787b59
#
_entry.id   429a1c58862253d00919cd976f787b59
#
_cell.length_a   1.000
_cell.length_b   1.000
_cell.length_c   1.000
_cell.angle_alpha   90.00
_cell.angle_beta   90.00
_cell.angle_gamma   90.00
#
_symmetry.space_group_name_H-M   'P 1'
#
loop_
_entity.id
_entity.type
_entity.pdbx_description
1 polymer ?
#
loop_
_entity_poly.entity_id
_entity_poly.type
_entity_poly.pdbx_seq_one_letter_code
_entity_poly.pdbx_strand_id
1 'polypeptide(L)'
;MSAPEQTDSSPLPIDAASPTTASPSSALRGFYPEIEPYATGMLEVGDGQSVYYEECGNPEGIPAVFVHGGPGGGCAPAHRRCFDPEKYRIILFDQRGCGRSLPHAWEPEADLTANTTWHLVEDMERLRTHLGVESWLIFGGSWGSTLALAYAVTHPERAAALVLRGIFTLRQRELDWYYEAGGADMVWPDEWEAYTAAAGDGVGPGGYIERYHELLTSPDPAIHGPAAIAWTTWEAATSTLLRDQEHIDEVQDPAFALTFARIENHYFVNHGWMDDGELLTRARTLADHGIPGVIVQGRYDMCCPIGTAWALHRAWPEAELRISPTAGHAFNEPETLDSLIRATDRFATELAGLAGFAGLPESAGPATHSGGATPAEA
;
A
#
# COMPACT_ATOMS: atom_id res chain seq x y z
N MET A 1 8.29 -37.37 46.74
CA MET A 1 8.85 -37.22 45.38
C MET A 1 7.69 -37.43 44.42
N SER A 2 7.04 -36.34 44.04
CA SER A 2 5.94 -36.35 43.07
C SER A 2 6.49 -35.96 41.72
N ALA A 3 6.18 -36.73 40.69
CA ALA A 3 6.57 -36.49 39.30
C ALA A 3 5.81 -35.26 38.74
N PRO A 4 6.42 -34.50 37.82
CA PRO A 4 5.73 -33.39 37.17
C PRO A 4 4.75 -33.90 36.12
N GLU A 5 3.55 -33.32 36.10
CA GLU A 5 2.51 -33.51 35.08
C GLU A 5 3.07 -33.04 33.71
N GLN A 6 2.99 -33.94 32.74
CA GLN A 6 3.20 -33.61 31.32
C GLN A 6 1.99 -32.86 30.79
N THR A 7 2.17 -31.60 30.41
CA THR A 7 1.16 -30.87 29.66
C THR A 7 1.14 -31.40 28.22
N ASP A 8 0.02 -31.98 27.83
CA ASP A 8 -0.28 -32.43 26.46
C ASP A 8 -0.40 -31.21 25.53
N SER A 9 0.62 -30.98 24.72
CA SER A 9 0.64 -29.97 23.66
C SER A 9 0.26 -30.64 22.34
N SER A 10 -0.99 -31.05 22.19
CA SER A 10 -1.51 -31.46 20.88
C SER A 10 -1.64 -30.20 19.97
N PRO A 11 -1.06 -30.21 18.77
CA PRO A 11 -1.24 -29.12 17.84
C PRO A 11 -2.69 -29.10 17.33
N LEU A 12 -3.30 -27.90 17.32
CA LEU A 12 -4.62 -27.66 16.73
C LEU A 12 -4.61 -28.06 15.23
N PRO A 13 -5.72 -28.59 14.70
CA PRO A 13 -5.80 -28.95 13.29
C PRO A 13 -5.63 -27.70 12.41
N ILE A 14 -4.64 -27.74 11.52
CA ILE A 14 -4.38 -26.70 10.53
C ILE A 14 -5.25 -27.00 9.33
N ASP A 15 -6.48 -26.49 9.33
CA ASP A 15 -7.32 -26.40 8.13
C ASP A 15 -7.21 -24.96 7.55
N ALA A 16 -5.98 -24.53 7.28
CA ALA A 16 -5.75 -23.35 6.48
C ALA A 16 -5.65 -23.78 5.02
N ALA A 17 -6.50 -23.24 4.15
CA ALA A 17 -6.38 -23.44 2.71
C ALA A 17 -4.95 -23.13 2.26
N SER A 18 -4.33 -24.06 1.53
CA SER A 18 -2.96 -23.86 1.02
C SER A 18 -2.92 -22.64 0.11
N PRO A 19 -1.88 -21.82 0.18
CA PRO A 19 -1.75 -20.66 -0.70
C PRO A 19 -1.79 -21.10 -2.16
N THR A 20 -2.61 -20.42 -2.96
CA THR A 20 -2.74 -20.70 -4.40
C THR A 20 -1.51 -20.17 -5.12
N THR A 21 -0.67 -21.06 -5.63
CA THR A 21 0.36 -20.68 -6.60
C THR A 21 -0.31 -20.60 -7.97
N ALA A 22 -0.15 -19.48 -8.67
CA ALA A 22 -0.71 -19.29 -10.01
C ALA A 22 -0.27 -20.41 -10.97
N SER A 23 -1.21 -20.98 -11.70
CA SER A 23 -0.90 -22.00 -12.72
C SER A 23 -0.15 -21.35 -13.90
N PRO A 24 0.94 -21.96 -14.43
CA PRO A 24 1.86 -21.32 -15.38
C PRO A 24 1.38 -21.30 -16.84
N SER A 25 0.09 -21.20 -17.15
CA SER A 25 -0.40 -21.35 -18.54
C SER A 25 -1.24 -20.20 -19.11
N SER A 26 -1.45 -19.11 -18.40
CA SER A 26 -2.05 -17.87 -18.96
C SER A 26 -1.00 -16.76 -19.01
N ALA A 27 -0.99 -15.97 -20.08
CA ALA A 27 -0.16 -14.75 -20.14
C ALA A 27 -0.44 -13.86 -18.93
N LEU A 28 0.61 -13.29 -18.35
CA LEU A 28 0.47 -12.36 -17.23
C LEU A 28 -0.32 -11.13 -17.67
N ARG A 29 -1.23 -10.67 -16.80
CA ARG A 29 -1.95 -9.42 -16.99
C ARG A 29 -1.00 -8.26 -16.69
N GLY A 30 -1.04 -7.25 -17.53
CA GLY A 30 -0.37 -5.98 -17.30
C GLY A 30 -1.36 -4.89 -16.91
N PHE A 31 -0.86 -3.68 -16.81
CA PHE A 31 -1.66 -2.49 -16.58
C PHE A 31 -2.78 -2.32 -17.59
N TYR A 32 -3.89 -1.75 -17.16
CA TYR A 32 -4.89 -1.19 -18.05
C TYR A 32 -4.33 0.00 -18.85
N PRO A 33 -4.97 0.41 -19.96
CA PRO A 33 -4.56 1.58 -20.72
C PRO A 33 -4.43 2.83 -19.86
N GLU A 34 -3.62 3.78 -20.32
CA GLU A 34 -3.52 5.10 -19.70
C GLU A 34 -4.85 5.84 -19.81
N ILE A 35 -5.22 6.50 -18.73
CA ILE A 35 -6.42 7.32 -18.63
C ILE A 35 -6.11 8.62 -17.86
N GLU A 36 -6.84 9.68 -18.21
CA GLU A 36 -6.78 10.95 -17.50
C GLU A 36 -7.95 11.08 -16.52
N PRO A 37 -7.81 11.86 -15.44
CA PRO A 37 -8.91 12.14 -14.55
C PRO A 37 -9.97 12.99 -15.24
N TYR A 38 -11.24 12.66 -15.03
CA TYR A 38 -12.34 13.51 -15.47
C TYR A 38 -12.68 14.60 -14.44
N ALA A 39 -12.26 14.44 -13.18
CA ALA A 39 -12.39 15.44 -12.13
C ALA A 39 -11.14 15.42 -11.22
N THR A 40 -10.78 16.61 -10.73
CA THR A 40 -9.72 16.79 -9.72
C THR A 40 -10.15 17.87 -8.75
N GLY A 41 -9.64 17.82 -7.53
CA GLY A 41 -9.95 18.84 -6.52
C GLY A 41 -8.98 18.86 -5.36
N MET A 42 -9.15 19.88 -4.51
CA MET A 42 -8.52 20.00 -3.21
C MET A 42 -9.62 19.93 -2.15
N LEU A 43 -9.47 19.06 -1.17
CA LEU A 43 -10.41 18.90 -0.06
C LEU A 43 -9.78 19.43 1.22
N GLU A 44 -10.40 20.45 1.80
CA GLU A 44 -10.02 20.97 3.13
C GLU A 44 -10.37 19.93 4.19
N VAL A 45 -9.34 19.41 4.88
CA VAL A 45 -9.50 18.34 5.87
C VAL A 45 -9.29 18.79 7.31
N GLY A 46 -9.18 20.11 7.53
CA GLY A 46 -8.90 20.71 8.83
C GLY A 46 -7.40 20.86 9.09
N ASP A 47 -7.06 21.44 10.23
CA ASP A 47 -5.67 21.63 10.71
C ASP A 47 -4.77 22.39 9.70
N GLY A 48 -5.37 23.20 8.80
CA GLY A 48 -4.66 23.88 7.73
C GLY A 48 -4.20 22.94 6.61
N GLN A 49 -4.70 21.72 6.56
CA GLN A 49 -4.35 20.71 5.56
C GLN A 49 -5.41 20.64 4.45
N SER A 50 -4.95 20.51 3.22
CA SER A 50 -5.79 20.37 2.03
C SER A 50 -5.26 19.19 1.20
N VAL A 51 -6.07 18.15 1.05
CA VAL A 51 -5.68 16.94 0.33
C VAL A 51 -6.15 16.99 -1.12
N TYR A 52 -5.25 16.69 -2.04
CA TYR A 52 -5.57 16.52 -3.44
C TYR A 52 -6.28 15.19 -3.68
N TYR A 53 -7.28 15.21 -4.55
CA TYR A 53 -7.91 14.01 -5.06
C TYR A 53 -8.21 14.11 -6.56
N GLU A 54 -8.35 12.95 -7.18
CA GLU A 54 -8.77 12.83 -8.58
C GLU A 54 -9.71 11.65 -8.77
N GLU A 55 -10.60 11.77 -9.75
CA GLU A 55 -11.53 10.73 -10.15
C GLU A 55 -11.31 10.37 -11.61
N CYS A 56 -11.20 9.06 -11.89
CA CYS A 56 -10.90 8.51 -13.21
C CYS A 56 -11.87 7.37 -13.57
N GLY A 57 -11.86 6.96 -14.82
CA GLY A 57 -12.63 5.83 -15.30
C GLY A 57 -14.12 6.13 -15.45
N ASN A 58 -14.99 5.22 -15.02
CA ASN A 58 -16.45 5.33 -15.17
C ASN A 58 -17.07 6.06 -13.97
N PRO A 59 -17.67 7.27 -14.15
CA PRO A 59 -18.30 7.99 -13.05
C PRO A 59 -19.45 7.24 -12.36
N GLU A 60 -20.10 6.32 -13.08
CA GLU A 60 -21.19 5.48 -12.58
C GLU A 60 -20.70 4.08 -12.16
N GLY A 61 -19.37 3.87 -12.19
CA GLY A 61 -18.75 2.58 -11.88
C GLY A 61 -18.69 2.29 -10.39
N ILE A 62 -18.13 1.11 -10.06
CA ILE A 62 -17.89 0.69 -8.68
C ILE A 62 -16.87 1.65 -8.07
N PRO A 63 -17.18 2.32 -6.96
CA PRO A 63 -16.21 3.17 -6.28
C PRO A 63 -15.01 2.36 -5.78
N ALA A 64 -13.80 2.79 -6.14
CA ALA A 64 -12.56 2.20 -5.66
C ALA A 64 -11.60 3.31 -5.26
N VAL A 65 -11.05 3.24 -4.05
CA VAL A 65 -10.03 4.18 -3.57
C VAL A 65 -8.65 3.53 -3.57
N PHE A 66 -7.69 4.22 -4.17
CA PHE A 66 -6.28 3.84 -4.12
C PHE A 66 -5.59 4.57 -2.97
N VAL A 67 -5.01 3.80 -2.05
CA VAL A 67 -4.29 4.28 -0.87
C VAL A 67 -2.80 4.06 -1.09
N HIS A 68 -2.07 5.14 -1.38
CA HIS A 68 -0.64 5.04 -1.68
C HIS A 68 0.22 4.70 -0.47
N GLY A 69 1.43 4.21 -0.74
CA GLY A 69 2.44 3.82 0.25
C GLY A 69 3.34 4.98 0.71
N GLY A 70 4.42 4.59 1.33
CA GLY A 70 5.38 5.39 2.08
C GLY A 70 5.23 5.08 3.57
N PRO A 71 4.64 5.97 4.39
CA PRO A 71 3.79 7.13 4.05
C PRO A 71 4.55 8.25 3.33
N GLY A 72 3.83 9.03 2.52
CA GLY A 72 4.43 10.19 1.86
C GLY A 72 4.79 10.02 0.37
N GLY A 73 4.52 8.83 -0.22
CA GLY A 73 4.85 8.55 -1.62
C GLY A 73 4.00 9.30 -2.66
N GLY A 74 2.76 9.67 -2.30
CA GLY A 74 1.82 10.27 -3.25
C GLY A 74 1.29 9.31 -4.31
N CYS A 75 0.36 9.77 -5.14
CA CYS A 75 -0.22 9.01 -6.24
C CYS A 75 0.44 9.36 -7.58
N ALA A 76 0.61 8.33 -8.42
CA ALA A 76 1.12 8.43 -9.78
C ALA A 76 0.08 7.97 -10.81
N PRO A 77 0.18 8.39 -12.10
CA PRO A 77 -0.73 7.95 -13.15
C PRO A 77 -0.82 6.43 -13.32
N ALA A 78 0.26 5.69 -13.02
CA ALA A 78 0.28 4.23 -13.07
C ALA A 78 -0.75 3.59 -12.11
N HIS A 79 -1.06 4.24 -10.99
CA HIS A 79 -2.03 3.74 -10.02
C HIS A 79 -3.46 3.68 -10.55
N ARG A 80 -3.84 4.59 -11.47
CA ARG A 80 -5.14 4.57 -12.17
C ARG A 80 -5.33 3.28 -12.96
N ARG A 81 -4.23 2.71 -13.44
CA ARG A 81 -4.17 1.56 -14.35
C ARG A 81 -4.25 0.20 -13.65
N CYS A 82 -4.43 0.21 -12.33
CA CYS A 82 -4.69 -1.02 -11.55
C CYS A 82 -6.15 -1.48 -11.61
N PHE A 83 -7.02 -0.74 -12.30
CA PHE A 83 -8.47 -0.96 -12.35
C PHE A 83 -8.97 -0.92 -13.79
N ASP A 84 -10.02 -1.71 -14.09
CA ASP A 84 -10.76 -1.60 -15.35
C ASP A 84 -11.50 -0.25 -15.40
N PRO A 85 -11.11 0.67 -16.29
CA PRO A 85 -11.70 2.00 -16.33
C PRO A 85 -13.15 2.03 -16.81
N GLU A 86 -13.64 0.95 -17.41
CA GLU A 86 -15.04 0.83 -17.82
C GLU A 86 -15.94 0.43 -16.63
N LYS A 87 -15.38 -0.21 -15.61
CA LYS A 87 -16.13 -0.77 -14.48
C LYS A 87 -16.01 0.02 -13.19
N TYR A 88 -14.90 0.72 -13.00
CA TYR A 88 -14.60 1.40 -11.76
C TYR A 88 -14.70 2.92 -11.87
N ARG A 89 -15.28 3.54 -10.83
CA ARG A 89 -15.05 4.92 -10.47
C ARG A 89 -13.80 4.96 -9.60
N ILE A 90 -12.68 5.28 -10.21
CA ILE A 90 -11.35 5.17 -9.61
C ILE A 90 -11.03 6.49 -8.90
N ILE A 91 -10.78 6.43 -7.59
CA ILE A 91 -10.48 7.57 -6.75
C ILE A 91 -9.04 7.44 -6.27
N LEU A 92 -8.19 8.42 -6.57
CA LEU A 92 -6.86 8.57 -6.03
C LEU A 92 -6.81 9.82 -5.16
N PHE A 93 -6.03 9.80 -4.09
CA PHE A 93 -5.78 11.00 -3.29
C PHE A 93 -4.35 10.98 -2.76
N ASP A 94 -3.74 12.15 -2.67
CA ASP A 94 -2.45 12.31 -2.02
C ASP A 94 -2.68 12.60 -0.54
N GLN A 95 -2.07 11.79 0.34
CA GLN A 95 -2.20 11.95 1.80
C GLN A 95 -1.57 13.28 2.24
N ARG A 96 -1.84 13.69 3.49
CA ARG A 96 -1.32 14.97 4.04
C ARG A 96 0.18 15.11 3.82
N GLY A 97 0.61 16.27 3.40
CA GLY A 97 2.01 16.67 3.33
C GLY A 97 2.78 16.19 2.10
N CYS A 98 2.19 15.38 1.22
CA CYS A 98 2.88 14.80 0.07
C CYS A 98 2.15 14.99 -1.26
N GLY A 99 2.84 14.67 -2.35
CA GLY A 99 2.29 14.74 -3.69
C GLY A 99 1.82 16.15 -4.05
N ARG A 100 0.51 16.29 -4.32
CA ARG A 100 -0.15 17.56 -4.65
C ARG A 100 -0.93 18.15 -3.45
N SER A 101 -0.94 17.46 -2.30
CA SER A 101 -1.57 17.93 -1.06
C SER A 101 -0.72 19.00 -0.38
N LEU A 102 -1.38 19.94 0.32
CA LEU A 102 -0.74 21.11 0.91
C LEU A 102 -1.04 21.24 2.42
N PRO A 103 -0.10 21.85 3.19
CA PRO A 103 1.27 22.22 2.82
C PRO A 103 2.17 21.00 2.64
N HIS A 104 3.28 21.13 1.91
CA HIS A 104 4.22 20.01 1.73
C HIS A 104 5.11 19.82 2.96
N ALA A 105 5.40 18.55 3.30
CA ALA A 105 6.28 18.22 4.42
C ALA A 105 7.74 18.64 4.24
N TRP A 106 8.20 18.91 3.03
CA TRP A 106 9.54 19.47 2.77
C TRP A 106 9.67 20.96 3.10
N GLU A 107 8.55 21.68 3.21
CA GLU A 107 8.57 23.11 3.51
C GLU A 107 9.16 23.36 4.92
N PRO A 108 9.94 24.44 5.10
CA PRO A 108 10.65 24.69 6.37
C PRO A 108 9.73 24.83 7.58
N GLU A 109 8.49 25.27 7.36
CA GLU A 109 7.51 25.56 8.41
C GLU A 109 6.43 24.45 8.50
N ALA A 110 6.64 23.30 7.83
CA ALA A 110 5.69 22.21 7.85
C ALA A 110 5.53 21.65 9.27
N ASP A 111 4.29 21.62 9.74
CA ASP A 111 3.90 21.00 11.01
C ASP A 111 3.23 19.65 10.73
N LEU A 112 3.88 18.57 11.16
CA LEU A 112 3.36 17.21 11.00
C LEU A 112 2.54 16.73 12.20
N THR A 113 2.31 17.56 13.22
CA THR A 113 1.59 17.18 14.46
C THR A 113 0.19 16.63 14.15
N ALA A 114 -0.50 17.20 13.16
CA ALA A 114 -1.80 16.74 12.68
C ALA A 114 -1.69 15.76 11.49
N ASN A 115 -0.55 15.14 11.26
CA ASN A 115 -0.38 14.10 10.25
C ASN A 115 -0.12 12.76 10.94
N THR A 116 -1.19 12.07 11.33
CA THR A 116 -1.18 10.79 12.03
C THR A 116 -2.09 9.79 11.32
N THR A 117 -1.94 8.49 11.61
CA THR A 117 -2.82 7.44 11.06
C THR A 117 -4.30 7.78 11.22
N TRP A 118 -4.69 8.31 12.38
CA TRP A 118 -6.09 8.58 12.67
C TRP A 118 -6.63 9.81 11.94
N HIS A 119 -5.79 10.83 11.71
CA HIS A 119 -6.17 11.94 10.84
C HIS A 119 -6.36 11.46 9.39
N LEU A 120 -5.51 10.56 8.89
CA LEU A 120 -5.68 10.01 7.54
C LEU A 120 -6.93 9.12 7.41
N VAL A 121 -7.27 8.36 8.45
CA VAL A 121 -8.54 7.60 8.50
C VAL A 121 -9.74 8.56 8.40
N GLU A 122 -9.72 9.67 9.15
CA GLU A 122 -10.76 10.70 9.07
C GLU A 122 -10.79 11.39 7.70
N ASP A 123 -9.63 11.66 7.10
CA ASP A 123 -9.54 12.27 5.77
C ASP A 123 -10.16 11.37 4.70
N MET A 124 -9.97 10.06 4.78
CA MET A 124 -10.64 9.10 3.91
C MET A 124 -12.17 9.16 4.08
N GLU A 125 -12.71 9.27 5.30
CA GLU A 125 -14.15 9.43 5.53
C GLU A 125 -14.69 10.78 5.01
N ARG A 126 -13.91 11.85 5.16
CA ARG A 126 -14.25 13.16 4.59
C ARG A 126 -14.29 13.11 3.07
N LEU A 127 -13.29 12.47 2.44
CA LEU A 127 -13.22 12.28 1.00
C LEU A 127 -14.40 11.43 0.49
N ARG A 128 -14.65 10.29 1.13
CA ARG A 128 -15.79 9.43 0.81
C ARG A 128 -17.11 10.18 0.83
N THR A 129 -17.34 10.94 1.90
CA THR A 129 -18.56 11.73 2.09
C THR A 129 -18.66 12.87 1.07
N HIS A 130 -17.55 13.58 0.80
CA HIS A 130 -17.47 14.65 -0.19
C HIS A 130 -17.86 14.15 -1.60
N LEU A 131 -17.40 12.95 -1.96
CA LEU A 131 -17.68 12.32 -3.25
C LEU A 131 -19.04 11.60 -3.31
N GLY A 132 -19.80 11.59 -2.21
CA GLY A 132 -21.10 10.91 -2.14
C GLY A 132 -21.01 9.39 -2.29
N VAL A 133 -19.89 8.79 -1.91
CA VAL A 133 -19.66 7.34 -1.96
C VAL A 133 -20.21 6.71 -0.68
N GLU A 134 -21.00 5.63 -0.77
CA GLU A 134 -21.51 4.92 0.40
C GLU A 134 -20.48 3.93 0.95
N SER A 135 -19.92 3.11 0.08
CA SER A 135 -18.83 2.18 0.37
C SER A 135 -17.95 2.01 -0.87
N TRP A 136 -16.74 1.57 -0.70
CA TRP A 136 -15.77 1.42 -1.78
C TRP A 136 -14.91 0.16 -1.66
N LEU A 137 -14.37 -0.29 -2.78
CA LEU A 137 -13.23 -1.18 -2.78
C LEU A 137 -12.00 -0.38 -2.36
N ILE A 138 -11.22 -0.90 -1.41
CA ILE A 138 -10.02 -0.23 -0.89
C ILE A 138 -8.79 -0.98 -1.42
N PHE A 139 -7.96 -0.28 -2.19
CA PHE A 139 -6.72 -0.83 -2.72
C PHE A 139 -5.55 -0.14 -2.03
N GLY A 140 -4.71 -0.90 -1.31
CA GLY A 140 -3.57 -0.34 -0.58
C GLY A 140 -2.34 -1.22 -0.65
N GLY A 141 -1.15 -0.59 -0.77
CA GLY A 141 0.11 -1.31 -0.77
C GLY A 141 1.13 -0.69 0.17
N SER A 142 1.99 -1.52 0.82
CA SER A 142 2.98 -1.02 1.77
C SER A 142 2.31 -0.28 2.92
N TRP A 143 2.73 0.91 3.28
CA TRP A 143 1.97 1.80 4.18
C TRP A 143 0.49 1.93 3.79
N GLY A 144 0.18 1.96 2.50
CA GLY A 144 -1.21 1.98 2.04
C GLY A 144 -2.01 0.76 2.51
N SER A 145 -1.38 -0.39 2.74
CA SER A 145 -2.04 -1.55 3.38
C SER A 145 -2.30 -1.33 4.87
N THR A 146 -1.40 -0.63 5.56
CA THR A 146 -1.57 -0.21 6.97
C THR A 146 -2.78 0.71 7.10
N LEU A 147 -2.83 1.77 6.29
CA LEU A 147 -3.92 2.75 6.32
C LEU A 147 -5.25 2.14 5.87
N ALA A 148 -5.23 1.29 4.84
CA ALA A 148 -6.43 0.55 4.39
C ALA A 148 -6.99 -0.36 5.49
N LEU A 149 -6.12 -1.08 6.21
CA LEU A 149 -6.53 -1.90 7.36
C LEU A 149 -7.06 -1.04 8.50
N ALA A 150 -6.34 0.03 8.90
CA ALA A 150 -6.77 0.94 9.97
C ALA A 150 -8.15 1.54 9.67
N TYR A 151 -8.37 1.96 8.42
CA TYR A 151 -9.67 2.45 7.96
C TYR A 151 -10.75 1.36 8.01
N ALA A 152 -10.49 0.20 7.40
CA ALA A 152 -11.50 -0.85 7.29
C ALA A 152 -11.90 -1.48 8.64
N VAL A 153 -10.97 -1.58 9.61
CA VAL A 153 -11.33 -2.06 10.96
C VAL A 153 -12.03 -1.00 11.80
N THR A 154 -11.97 0.28 11.39
CA THR A 154 -12.65 1.40 12.06
C THR A 154 -14.01 1.68 11.44
N HIS A 155 -14.14 1.53 10.12
CA HIS A 155 -15.35 1.76 9.33
C HIS A 155 -15.70 0.52 8.48
N PRO A 156 -15.95 -0.66 9.09
CA PRO A 156 -16.15 -1.88 8.34
C PRO A 156 -17.34 -1.83 7.37
N GLU A 157 -18.36 -1.05 7.68
CA GLU A 157 -19.54 -0.83 6.82
C GLU A 157 -19.24 0.00 5.55
N ARG A 158 -18.03 0.60 5.48
CA ARG A 158 -17.57 1.41 4.32
C ARG A 158 -16.63 0.64 3.41
N ALA A 159 -16.17 -0.53 3.83
CA ALA A 159 -15.27 -1.38 3.07
C ALA A 159 -16.04 -2.48 2.35
N ALA A 160 -16.24 -2.33 1.04
CA ALA A 160 -16.92 -3.35 0.22
C ALA A 160 -16.00 -4.57 -0.05
N ALA A 161 -14.71 -4.32 -0.24
CA ALA A 161 -13.66 -5.32 -0.39
C ALA A 161 -12.29 -4.68 -0.20
N LEU A 162 -11.24 -5.48 0.07
CA LEU A 162 -9.86 -5.00 0.12
C LEU A 162 -8.96 -5.75 -0.88
N VAL A 163 -8.09 -5.00 -1.56
CA VAL A 163 -6.96 -5.53 -2.32
C VAL A 163 -5.69 -4.95 -1.71
N LEU A 164 -4.93 -5.79 -1.02
CA LEU A 164 -3.76 -5.36 -0.27
C LEU A 164 -2.48 -5.99 -0.83
N ARG A 165 -1.38 -5.23 -0.85
CA ARG A 165 -0.07 -5.66 -1.34
C ARG A 165 1.05 -5.23 -0.42
N GLY A 166 2.11 -6.10 -0.30
CA GLY A 166 3.30 -5.75 0.47
C GLY A 166 2.92 -5.37 1.90
N ILE A 167 2.34 -6.32 2.64
CA ILE A 167 1.67 -6.05 3.91
C ILE A 167 2.62 -5.50 4.95
N PHE A 168 2.30 -4.31 5.43
CA PHE A 168 2.94 -3.62 6.53
C PHE A 168 1.92 -3.37 7.64
N THR A 169 2.24 -3.66 8.88
CA THR A 169 1.37 -3.46 10.04
C THR A 169 2.02 -2.56 11.10
N LEU A 170 3.17 -1.99 10.78
CA LEU A 170 3.93 -1.04 11.58
C LEU A 170 4.26 -1.55 12.99
N ARG A 171 4.55 -2.86 13.10
CA ARG A 171 5.06 -3.43 14.36
C ARG A 171 6.54 -3.13 14.51
N GLN A 172 7.00 -3.02 15.75
CA GLN A 172 8.42 -2.77 16.04
C GLN A 172 9.34 -3.75 15.32
N ARG A 173 9.00 -5.05 15.32
CA ARG A 173 9.80 -6.07 14.62
C ARG A 173 9.92 -5.85 13.11
N GLU A 174 8.98 -5.14 12.46
CA GLU A 174 9.04 -4.82 11.04
C GLU A 174 9.96 -3.64 10.79
N LEU A 175 9.94 -2.66 11.69
CA LEU A 175 10.89 -1.56 11.70
C LEU A 175 12.32 -2.05 11.99
N ASP A 176 12.49 -2.92 13.00
CA ASP A 176 13.79 -3.52 13.34
C ASP A 176 14.36 -4.31 12.15
N TRP A 177 13.51 -5.09 11.46
CA TRP A 177 13.92 -5.86 10.28
C TRP A 177 14.49 -4.96 9.19
N TYR A 178 13.90 -3.80 8.97
CA TYR A 178 14.20 -3.03 7.78
C TYR A 178 15.18 -1.87 8.03
N TYR A 179 15.12 -1.25 9.21
CA TYR A 179 15.90 -0.07 9.54
C TYR A 179 16.97 -0.30 10.59
N GLU A 180 17.10 -1.52 11.14
CA GLU A 180 18.12 -1.88 12.10
C GLU A 180 18.98 -3.04 11.61
N ALA A 181 20.16 -3.24 12.22
CA ALA A 181 21.08 -4.31 11.85
C ALA A 181 20.53 -5.70 12.24
N GLY A 182 20.77 -6.69 11.39
CA GLY A 182 20.37 -8.09 11.61
C GLY A 182 19.12 -8.51 10.83
N GLY A 183 18.66 -7.68 9.92
CA GLY A 183 17.52 -7.92 9.05
C GLY A 183 17.86 -7.80 7.57
N ALA A 184 17.30 -6.81 6.89
CA ALA A 184 17.48 -6.57 5.45
C ALA A 184 18.93 -6.25 5.06
N ASP A 185 19.71 -5.66 5.98
CA ASP A 185 21.16 -5.42 5.85
C ASP A 185 21.95 -6.68 5.51
N MET A 186 21.52 -7.85 5.97
CA MET A 186 22.18 -9.13 5.68
C MET A 186 22.04 -9.55 4.21
N VAL A 187 21.05 -9.00 3.50
CA VAL A 187 20.79 -9.30 2.08
C VAL A 187 21.31 -8.18 1.19
N TRP A 188 21.30 -6.94 1.67
CA TRP A 188 21.72 -5.73 0.96
C TRP A 188 22.81 -4.97 1.72
N PRO A 189 23.98 -5.59 2.00
CA PRO A 189 25.02 -4.98 2.84
C PRO A 189 25.69 -3.77 2.19
N ASP A 190 25.73 -3.70 0.87
CA ASP A 190 26.27 -2.58 0.09
C ASP A 190 25.40 -1.32 0.18
N GLU A 191 24.08 -1.45 0.08
CA GLU A 191 23.15 -0.35 0.26
C GLU A 191 23.06 0.08 1.74
N TRP A 192 23.13 -0.91 2.65
CA TRP A 192 23.16 -0.65 4.08
C TRP A 192 24.37 0.17 4.53
N GLU A 193 25.55 -0.07 3.93
CA GLU A 193 26.76 0.72 4.21
C GLU A 193 26.53 2.21 3.88
N ALA A 194 25.88 2.50 2.75
CA ALA A 194 25.55 3.87 2.36
C ALA A 194 24.53 4.51 3.31
N TYR A 195 23.48 3.77 3.68
CA TYR A 195 22.47 4.21 4.65
C TYR A 195 23.09 4.54 6.01
N THR A 196 23.89 3.64 6.57
CA THR A 196 24.51 3.85 7.88
C THR A 196 25.59 4.93 7.87
N ALA A 197 26.34 5.07 6.76
CA ALA A 197 27.34 6.13 6.61
C ALA A 197 26.71 7.53 6.66
N ALA A 198 25.53 7.69 6.08
CA ALA A 198 24.78 8.97 6.13
C ALA A 198 24.26 9.30 7.54
N ALA A 199 23.90 8.29 8.32
CA ALA A 199 23.53 8.46 9.74
C ALA A 199 24.72 8.90 10.61
N GLY A 200 25.96 8.50 10.23
CA GLY A 200 27.19 8.81 10.96
C GLY A 200 27.29 8.08 12.30
N ASP A 201 28.29 8.47 13.12
CA ASP A 201 28.64 7.79 14.37
C ASP A 201 27.67 8.09 15.54
N GLY A 202 26.61 8.89 15.33
CA GLY A 202 25.73 9.38 16.39
C GLY A 202 24.55 8.47 16.71
N VAL A 203 24.57 7.20 16.32
CA VAL A 203 23.46 6.26 16.56
C VAL A 203 23.39 5.90 18.05
N GLY A 204 22.30 6.32 18.70
CA GLY A 204 22.03 6.10 20.12
C GLY A 204 21.20 4.84 20.38
N PRO A 205 20.70 4.67 21.62
CA PRO A 205 19.87 3.52 22.00
C PRO A 205 18.56 3.36 21.21
N GLY A 206 18.07 4.43 20.58
CA GLY A 206 16.86 4.42 19.74
C GLY A 206 17.10 3.93 18.30
N GLY A 207 18.34 3.57 17.97
CA GLY A 207 18.70 3.04 16.67
C GLY A 207 18.75 4.07 15.54
N TYR A 208 18.68 3.57 14.30
CA TYR A 208 18.80 4.42 13.11
C TYR A 208 17.54 5.26 12.88
N ILE A 209 16.34 4.78 13.21
CA ILE A 209 15.09 5.55 13.05
C ILE A 209 15.15 6.85 13.85
N GLU A 210 15.54 6.79 15.14
CA GLU A 210 15.71 7.97 15.99
C GLU A 210 16.85 8.87 15.51
N ARG A 211 17.95 8.26 15.05
CA ARG A 211 19.07 9.03 14.50
C ARG A 211 18.67 9.80 13.25
N TYR A 212 17.95 9.16 12.34
CA TYR A 212 17.42 9.83 11.14
C TYR A 212 16.38 10.90 11.50
N HIS A 213 15.61 10.71 12.58
CA HIS A 213 14.71 11.74 13.07
C HIS A 213 15.45 13.04 13.41
N GLU A 214 16.55 12.93 14.14
CA GLU A 214 17.40 14.09 14.46
C GLU A 214 17.93 14.78 13.21
N LEU A 215 18.36 14.00 12.21
CA LEU A 215 18.91 14.54 10.97
C LEU A 215 17.82 15.20 10.09
N LEU A 216 16.69 14.54 9.90
CA LEU A 216 15.60 14.99 9.02
C LEU A 216 14.84 16.20 9.58
N THR A 217 14.80 16.36 10.91
CA THR A 217 14.21 17.53 11.58
C THR A 217 15.16 18.70 11.74
N SER A 218 16.45 18.54 11.38
CA SER A 218 17.41 19.64 11.38
C SER A 218 16.95 20.77 10.47
N PRO A 219 17.06 22.05 10.88
CA PRO A 219 16.76 23.19 10.01
C PRO A 219 17.84 23.43 8.93
N ASP A 220 19.01 22.78 9.05
CA ASP A 220 20.13 22.95 8.12
C ASP A 220 20.00 22.02 6.92
N PRO A 221 19.83 22.55 5.67
CA PRO A 221 19.77 21.75 4.45
C PRO A 221 21.01 20.89 4.20
N ALA A 222 22.17 21.30 4.72
CA ALA A 222 23.39 20.51 4.59
C ALA A 222 23.37 19.22 5.47
N ILE A 223 22.42 19.15 6.43
CA ILE A 223 22.21 17.99 7.31
C ILE A 223 21.04 17.16 6.79
N HIS A 224 19.83 17.76 6.68
CA HIS A 224 18.65 16.98 6.33
C HIS A 224 18.63 16.48 4.87
N GLY A 225 19.23 17.21 3.94
CA GLY A 225 19.23 16.82 2.53
C GLY A 225 19.93 15.48 2.27
N PRO A 226 21.22 15.32 2.64
CA PRO A 226 21.90 14.03 2.50
C PRO A 226 21.21 12.88 3.24
N ALA A 227 20.66 13.13 4.44
CA ALA A 227 19.93 12.14 5.21
C ALA A 227 18.65 11.68 4.47
N ALA A 228 17.89 12.61 3.91
CA ALA A 228 16.69 12.29 3.13
C ALA A 228 17.02 11.44 1.89
N ILE A 229 18.05 11.82 1.15
CA ILE A 229 18.52 11.04 -0.02
C ILE A 229 18.93 9.62 0.38
N ALA A 230 19.69 9.48 1.47
CA ALA A 230 20.13 8.15 1.92
C ALA A 230 18.96 7.26 2.35
N TRP A 231 17.98 7.83 3.06
CA TRP A 231 16.76 7.15 3.48
C TRP A 231 15.96 6.63 2.26
N THR A 232 15.63 7.52 1.32
CA THR A 232 14.85 7.14 0.13
C THR A 232 15.60 6.20 -0.80
N THR A 233 16.93 6.34 -0.91
CA THR A 233 17.76 5.43 -1.71
C THR A 233 17.76 4.02 -1.14
N TRP A 234 17.87 3.87 0.19
CA TRP A 234 17.78 2.57 0.85
C TRP A 234 16.48 1.84 0.47
N GLU A 235 15.36 2.53 0.56
CA GLU A 235 14.06 1.93 0.21
C GLU A 235 13.90 1.63 -1.27
N ALA A 236 14.25 2.55 -2.13
CA ALA A 236 14.14 2.34 -3.59
C ALA A 236 15.03 1.19 -4.06
N ALA A 237 16.27 1.10 -3.55
CA ALA A 237 17.22 0.07 -3.94
C ALA A 237 16.79 -1.34 -3.54
N THR A 238 16.06 -1.48 -2.43
CA THR A 238 15.65 -2.78 -1.86
C THR A 238 14.19 -3.16 -2.18
N SER A 239 13.43 -2.27 -2.83
CA SER A 239 12.00 -2.47 -3.11
C SER A 239 11.71 -3.45 -4.24
N THR A 240 12.64 -3.68 -5.16
CA THR A 240 12.48 -4.60 -6.29
C THR A 240 13.38 -5.83 -6.14
N LEU A 241 12.97 -6.96 -6.71
CA LEU A 241 13.80 -8.16 -6.72
C LEU A 241 15.11 -7.95 -7.49
N LEU A 242 15.02 -7.23 -8.61
CA LEU A 242 16.18 -6.82 -9.40
C LEU A 242 16.33 -5.31 -9.27
N ARG A 243 17.57 -4.84 -9.02
CA ARG A 243 17.86 -3.41 -8.85
C ARG A 243 17.30 -2.58 -10.00
N ASP A 244 16.49 -1.59 -9.69
CA ASP A 244 15.92 -0.63 -10.63
C ASP A 244 16.61 0.73 -10.45
N GLN A 245 17.60 1.02 -11.33
CA GLN A 245 18.39 2.23 -11.23
C GLN A 245 17.57 3.47 -11.61
N GLU A 246 16.61 3.36 -12.55
CA GLU A 246 15.76 4.47 -12.95
C GLU A 246 14.89 4.94 -11.77
N HIS A 247 14.27 3.99 -11.07
CA HIS A 247 13.52 4.28 -9.86
C HIS A 247 14.37 4.91 -8.75
N ILE A 248 15.59 4.38 -8.53
CA ILE A 248 16.54 4.96 -7.55
C ILE A 248 16.88 6.40 -7.90
N ASP A 249 17.11 6.71 -9.17
CA ASP A 249 17.44 8.07 -9.61
C ASP A 249 16.25 9.03 -9.46
N GLU A 250 15.02 8.56 -9.71
CA GLU A 250 13.79 9.34 -9.56
C GLU A 250 13.54 9.79 -8.12
N VAL A 251 13.74 8.90 -7.14
CA VAL A 251 13.48 9.22 -5.72
C VAL A 251 14.51 10.15 -5.09
N GLN A 252 15.59 10.47 -5.80
CA GLN A 252 16.63 11.42 -5.36
C GLN A 252 16.29 12.89 -5.62
N ASP A 253 15.11 13.20 -6.18
CA ASP A 253 14.63 14.58 -6.20
C ASP A 253 14.58 15.15 -4.79
N PRO A 254 15.26 16.27 -4.50
CA PRO A 254 15.42 16.75 -3.12
C PRO A 254 14.09 17.06 -2.40
N ALA A 255 13.08 17.56 -3.11
CA ALA A 255 11.78 17.87 -2.52
C ALA A 255 11.00 16.57 -2.22
N PHE A 256 11.04 15.63 -3.14
CA PHE A 256 10.44 14.30 -2.94
C PHE A 256 11.12 13.58 -1.79
N ALA A 257 12.46 13.46 -1.83
CA ALA A 257 13.22 12.73 -0.81
C ALA A 257 12.97 13.28 0.59
N LEU A 258 12.99 14.60 0.75
CA LEU A 258 12.76 15.23 2.06
C LEU A 258 11.32 15.05 2.53
N THR A 259 10.33 15.17 1.63
CA THR A 259 8.92 14.91 1.93
C THR A 259 8.73 13.48 2.44
N PHE A 260 9.19 12.53 1.63
CA PHE A 260 9.03 11.11 1.88
C PHE A 260 9.70 10.70 3.19
N ALA A 261 10.99 10.98 3.35
CA ALA A 261 11.75 10.62 4.54
C ALA A 261 11.21 11.28 5.83
N ARG A 262 10.80 12.55 5.78
CA ARG A 262 10.22 13.24 6.95
C ARG A 262 8.91 12.62 7.39
N ILE A 263 8.01 12.32 6.44
CA ILE A 263 6.71 11.75 6.77
C ILE A 263 6.90 10.33 7.31
N GLU A 264 7.65 9.46 6.62
CA GLU A 264 7.87 8.09 7.08
C GLU A 264 8.49 8.05 8.47
N ASN A 265 9.59 8.76 8.64
CA ASN A 265 10.29 8.78 9.92
C ASN A 265 9.40 9.34 11.05
N HIS A 266 8.59 10.37 10.78
CA HIS A 266 7.59 10.88 11.71
C HIS A 266 6.60 9.80 12.16
N TYR A 267 6.14 8.96 11.24
CA TYR A 267 5.26 7.84 11.57
C TYR A 267 5.97 6.75 12.36
N PHE A 268 7.23 6.46 12.04
CA PHE A 268 7.97 5.36 12.65
C PHE A 268 8.41 5.68 14.09
N VAL A 269 8.90 6.87 14.36
CA VAL A 269 9.24 7.30 15.75
C VAL A 269 8.00 7.38 16.65
N ASN A 270 6.82 7.57 16.07
CA ASN A 270 5.56 7.63 16.81
C ASN A 270 4.76 6.32 16.74
N HIS A 271 5.35 5.22 16.23
CA HIS A 271 4.70 3.91 16.07
C HIS A 271 3.34 3.98 15.38
N GLY A 272 3.15 4.95 14.46
CA GLY A 272 1.89 5.20 13.76
C GLY A 272 0.71 5.50 14.69
N TRP A 273 0.95 5.88 15.94
CA TRP A 273 -0.09 6.08 16.99
C TRP A 273 -0.98 4.86 17.20
N MET A 274 -0.41 3.67 17.08
CA MET A 274 -1.06 2.38 17.28
C MET A 274 -0.27 1.53 18.26
N ASP A 275 -0.96 0.65 18.99
CA ASP A 275 -0.30 -0.36 19.80
C ASP A 275 0.39 -1.42 18.92
N ASP A 276 1.52 -1.98 19.40
CA ASP A 276 2.25 -3.01 18.65
C ASP A 276 1.36 -4.23 18.38
N GLY A 277 1.16 -4.54 17.08
CA GLY A 277 0.28 -5.64 16.64
C GLY A 277 -1.23 -5.33 16.67
N GLU A 278 -1.64 -4.08 16.91
CA GLU A 278 -3.05 -3.68 16.96
C GLU A 278 -3.81 -4.09 15.69
N LEU A 279 -3.27 -3.81 14.51
CA LEU A 279 -3.96 -4.10 13.24
C LEU A 279 -4.19 -5.60 13.03
N LEU A 280 -3.23 -6.45 13.39
CA LEU A 280 -3.42 -7.91 13.31
C LEU A 280 -4.48 -8.40 14.29
N THR A 281 -4.52 -7.82 15.48
CA THR A 281 -5.54 -8.14 16.48
C THR A 281 -6.94 -7.72 16.00
N ARG A 282 -7.04 -6.51 15.43
CA ARG A 282 -8.30 -5.95 14.92
C ARG A 282 -8.72 -6.52 13.57
N ALA A 283 -7.82 -7.18 12.81
CA ALA A 283 -8.15 -7.76 11.51
C ALA A 283 -9.32 -8.74 11.56
N ARG A 284 -9.59 -9.35 12.72
CA ARG A 284 -10.78 -10.19 12.94
C ARG A 284 -12.10 -9.42 12.71
N THR A 285 -12.12 -8.11 12.89
CA THR A 285 -13.29 -7.27 12.55
C THR A 285 -13.69 -7.44 11.09
N LEU A 286 -12.72 -7.61 10.18
CA LEU A 286 -12.99 -7.81 8.75
C LEU A 286 -13.72 -9.16 8.52
N ALA A 287 -13.28 -10.21 9.18
CA ALA A 287 -13.93 -11.52 9.15
C ALA A 287 -15.34 -11.47 9.75
N ASP A 288 -15.49 -10.86 10.91
CA ASP A 288 -16.77 -10.74 11.62
C ASP A 288 -17.83 -9.96 10.81
N HIS A 289 -17.39 -9.05 9.92
CA HIS A 289 -18.27 -8.31 8.99
C HIS A 289 -18.36 -8.96 7.59
N GLY A 290 -17.67 -10.09 7.37
CA GLY A 290 -17.69 -10.80 6.10
C GLY A 290 -17.08 -10.01 4.94
N ILE A 291 -16.13 -9.11 5.22
CA ILE A 291 -15.48 -8.30 4.20
C ILE A 291 -14.53 -9.18 3.40
N PRO A 292 -14.70 -9.32 2.07
CA PRO A 292 -13.80 -10.12 1.25
C PRO A 292 -12.49 -9.38 0.97
N GLY A 293 -11.40 -10.13 0.82
CA GLY A 293 -10.09 -9.54 0.52
C GLY A 293 -9.18 -10.40 -0.35
N VAL A 294 -8.20 -9.75 -0.95
CA VAL A 294 -7.05 -10.38 -1.59
C VAL A 294 -5.78 -9.73 -1.04
N ILE A 295 -4.89 -10.56 -0.53
CA ILE A 295 -3.55 -10.17 -0.07
C ILE A 295 -2.57 -10.65 -1.14
N VAL A 296 -1.83 -9.74 -1.78
CA VAL A 296 -0.78 -10.05 -2.75
C VAL A 296 0.58 -9.75 -2.12
N GLN A 297 1.48 -10.72 -2.14
CA GLN A 297 2.77 -10.59 -1.45
C GLN A 297 3.92 -11.16 -2.29
N GLY A 298 4.95 -10.37 -2.54
CA GLY A 298 6.18 -10.85 -3.12
C GLY A 298 6.91 -11.83 -2.18
N ARG A 299 7.43 -12.94 -2.74
CA ARG A 299 8.17 -13.92 -1.94
C ARG A 299 9.44 -13.33 -1.34
N TYR A 300 10.08 -12.44 -2.07
CA TYR A 300 11.37 -11.83 -1.74
C TYR A 300 11.24 -10.35 -1.36
N ASP A 301 10.07 -9.97 -0.86
CA ASP A 301 9.82 -8.62 -0.36
C ASP A 301 10.73 -8.34 0.86
N MET A 302 11.68 -7.42 0.69
CA MET A 302 12.65 -7.04 1.72
C MET A 302 12.09 -5.92 2.61
N CYS A 303 11.29 -5.01 2.05
CA CYS A 303 10.68 -3.93 2.82
C CYS A 303 9.67 -4.48 3.83
N CYS A 304 8.76 -5.34 3.33
CA CYS A 304 7.67 -5.92 4.11
C CYS A 304 7.69 -7.45 4.00
N PRO A 305 8.48 -8.15 4.82
CA PRO A 305 8.65 -9.59 4.71
C PRO A 305 7.33 -10.36 4.75
N ILE A 306 7.23 -11.41 3.93
CA ILE A 306 6.04 -12.25 3.77
C ILE A 306 5.46 -12.79 5.10
N GLY A 307 6.25 -12.84 6.16
CA GLY A 307 5.79 -13.26 7.49
C GLY A 307 4.63 -12.42 8.02
N THR A 308 4.59 -11.12 7.68
CA THR A 308 3.49 -10.22 8.06
C THR A 308 2.22 -10.52 7.27
N ALA A 309 2.32 -10.71 5.95
CA ALA A 309 1.19 -11.10 5.11
C ALA A 309 0.61 -12.47 5.54
N TRP A 310 1.48 -13.41 5.92
CA TRP A 310 1.05 -14.68 6.48
C TRP A 310 0.31 -14.52 7.80
N ALA A 311 0.79 -13.64 8.70
CA ALA A 311 0.12 -13.37 9.97
C ALA A 311 -1.25 -12.73 9.76
N LEU A 312 -1.37 -11.78 8.81
CA LEU A 312 -2.65 -11.14 8.45
C LEU A 312 -3.64 -12.16 7.88
N HIS A 313 -3.22 -13.01 6.93
CA HIS A 313 -4.08 -14.07 6.37
C HIS A 313 -4.59 -15.03 7.46
N ARG A 314 -3.78 -15.33 8.46
CA ARG A 314 -4.23 -16.15 9.59
C ARG A 314 -5.23 -15.45 10.52
N ALA A 315 -5.13 -14.13 10.63
CA ALA A 315 -6.06 -13.32 11.42
C ALA A 315 -7.37 -13.02 10.66
N TRP A 316 -7.30 -13.05 9.33
CA TRP A 316 -8.41 -12.80 8.42
C TRP A 316 -8.45 -13.87 7.31
N PRO A 317 -8.91 -15.09 7.64
CA PRO A 317 -8.83 -16.26 6.75
C PRO A 317 -9.75 -16.17 5.53
N GLU A 318 -10.72 -15.26 5.51
CA GLU A 318 -11.58 -14.98 4.35
C GLU A 318 -10.83 -14.24 3.24
N ALA A 319 -9.70 -13.60 3.54
CA ALA A 319 -8.85 -13.01 2.53
C ALA A 319 -8.00 -14.08 1.83
N GLU A 320 -8.06 -14.10 0.51
CA GLU A 320 -7.19 -14.95 -0.33
C GLU A 320 -5.75 -14.44 -0.27
N LEU A 321 -4.78 -15.29 0.06
CA LEU A 321 -3.35 -14.96 -0.02
C LEU A 321 -2.76 -15.45 -1.33
N ARG A 322 -2.26 -14.53 -2.16
CA ARG A 322 -1.53 -14.77 -3.40
C ARG A 322 -0.06 -14.42 -3.21
N ILE A 323 0.81 -15.39 -3.41
CA ILE A 323 2.26 -15.20 -3.28
C ILE A 323 2.86 -15.11 -4.67
N SER A 324 3.48 -13.97 -4.99
CA SER A 324 4.27 -13.76 -6.22
C SER A 324 5.64 -14.42 -6.05
N PRO A 325 5.92 -15.56 -6.70
CA PRO A 325 7.07 -16.39 -6.36
C PRO A 325 8.42 -15.79 -6.77
N THR A 326 8.46 -14.84 -7.72
CA THR A 326 9.68 -14.21 -8.23
C THR A 326 9.60 -12.67 -8.16
N ALA A 327 8.98 -12.13 -7.11
CA ALA A 327 8.83 -10.69 -6.91
C ALA A 327 9.31 -10.24 -5.53
N GLY A 328 9.75 -9.00 -5.46
CA GLY A 328 10.05 -8.23 -4.26
C GLY A 328 8.83 -7.45 -3.75
N HIS A 329 9.08 -6.17 -3.41
CA HIS A 329 8.06 -5.29 -2.84
C HIS A 329 7.22 -4.55 -3.89
N ALA A 330 7.81 -4.16 -5.04
CA ALA A 330 7.18 -3.26 -5.98
C ALA A 330 5.90 -3.83 -6.62
N PHE A 331 4.87 -2.97 -6.76
CA PHE A 331 3.55 -3.40 -7.28
C PHE A 331 3.57 -3.68 -8.79
N ASN A 332 4.52 -3.10 -9.53
CA ASN A 332 4.67 -3.22 -10.97
C ASN A 332 5.51 -4.43 -11.40
N GLU A 333 6.05 -5.21 -10.46
CA GLU A 333 6.71 -6.46 -10.80
C GLU A 333 5.68 -7.44 -11.42
N PRO A 334 6.03 -8.13 -12.53
CA PRO A 334 5.03 -8.76 -13.40
C PRO A 334 4.04 -9.70 -12.72
N GLU A 335 4.48 -10.56 -11.80
CA GLU A 335 3.61 -11.51 -11.09
C GLU A 335 2.74 -10.84 -10.03
N THR A 336 3.28 -9.81 -9.37
CA THR A 336 2.56 -9.00 -8.40
C THR A 336 1.46 -8.21 -9.12
N LEU A 337 1.80 -7.55 -10.22
CA LEU A 337 0.84 -6.81 -11.03
C LEU A 337 -0.26 -7.71 -11.58
N ASP A 338 0.08 -8.88 -12.15
CA ASP A 338 -0.92 -9.86 -12.60
C ASP A 338 -1.91 -10.23 -11.50
N SER A 339 -1.40 -10.52 -10.32
CA SER A 339 -2.22 -10.89 -9.16
C SER A 339 -3.14 -9.76 -8.70
N LEU A 340 -2.65 -8.51 -8.73
CA LEU A 340 -3.43 -7.32 -8.38
C LEU A 340 -4.54 -7.03 -9.39
N ILE A 341 -4.22 -7.04 -10.69
CA ILE A 341 -5.21 -6.83 -11.77
C ILE A 341 -6.29 -7.92 -11.72
N ARG A 342 -5.92 -9.19 -11.55
CA ARG A 342 -6.91 -10.26 -11.39
C ARG A 342 -7.77 -10.11 -10.15
N ALA A 343 -7.26 -9.51 -9.08
CA ALA A 343 -8.05 -9.24 -7.89
C ALA A 343 -9.09 -8.14 -8.15
N THR A 344 -8.70 -7.03 -8.79
CA THR A 344 -9.63 -5.96 -9.15
C THR A 344 -10.64 -6.45 -10.20
N ASP A 345 -10.24 -7.24 -11.20
CA ASP A 345 -11.17 -7.85 -12.17
C ASP A 345 -12.23 -8.76 -11.51
N ARG A 346 -11.81 -9.56 -10.54
CA ARG A 346 -12.72 -10.40 -9.76
C ARG A 346 -13.74 -9.55 -9.00
N PHE A 347 -13.27 -8.55 -8.26
CA PHE A 347 -14.17 -7.68 -7.49
C PHE A 347 -15.06 -6.81 -8.37
N ALA A 348 -14.64 -6.44 -9.58
CA ALA A 348 -15.50 -5.78 -10.54
C ALA A 348 -16.75 -6.62 -10.89
N THR A 349 -16.62 -7.95 -10.88
CA THR A 349 -17.73 -8.87 -11.15
C THR A 349 -18.56 -9.14 -9.88
N GLU A 350 -17.90 -9.38 -8.76
CA GLU A 350 -18.56 -9.74 -7.50
C GLU A 350 -19.36 -8.56 -6.91
N LEU A 351 -18.80 -7.35 -6.95
CA LEU A 351 -19.43 -6.15 -6.38
C LEU A 351 -20.57 -5.60 -7.24
N ALA A 352 -20.48 -5.73 -8.57
CA ALA A 352 -21.55 -5.28 -9.48
C ALA A 352 -22.92 -5.92 -9.19
N GLY A 353 -22.95 -7.12 -8.58
CA GLY A 353 -24.16 -7.83 -8.20
C GLY A 353 -24.74 -7.43 -6.84
N LEU A 354 -24.07 -6.58 -6.06
CA LEU A 354 -24.52 -6.20 -4.72
C LEU A 354 -25.50 -5.01 -4.77
N ALA A 355 -26.43 -4.97 -3.82
CA ALA A 355 -27.54 -4.00 -3.81
C ALA A 355 -27.08 -2.51 -3.76
N GLY A 356 -25.92 -2.21 -3.20
CA GLY A 356 -25.33 -0.86 -3.17
C GLY A 356 -24.67 -0.42 -4.49
N PHE A 357 -24.51 -1.34 -5.44
CA PHE A 357 -23.91 -1.13 -6.75
C PHE A 357 -24.87 -1.53 -7.89
N ALA A 358 -26.14 -1.84 -7.56
CA ALA A 358 -27.16 -2.23 -8.52
C ALA A 358 -27.53 -1.05 -9.42
N GLY A 359 -27.24 -1.17 -10.70
CA GLY A 359 -27.47 -0.12 -11.72
C GLY A 359 -26.32 0.00 -12.71
N LEU A 360 -25.21 -0.67 -12.43
CA LEU A 360 -24.07 -0.73 -13.33
C LEU A 360 -24.39 -1.58 -14.60
N PRO A 361 -24.00 -1.14 -15.80
CA PRO A 361 -24.25 -1.93 -17.01
C PRO A 361 -23.52 -3.29 -16.96
N GLU A 362 -24.27 -4.38 -17.21
CA GLU A 362 -23.65 -5.68 -17.45
C GLU A 362 -22.69 -5.57 -18.63
N SER A 363 -21.43 -6.01 -18.45
CA SER A 363 -20.43 -5.99 -19.49
C SER A 363 -20.92 -6.80 -20.71
N ALA A 364 -21.02 -6.14 -21.87
CA ALA A 364 -21.12 -6.84 -23.13
C ALA A 364 -19.89 -7.75 -23.27
N GLY A 365 -20.11 -9.07 -23.36
CA GLY A 365 -19.03 -10.05 -23.58
C GLY A 365 -18.23 -9.71 -24.85
N PRO A 366 -17.00 -10.23 -24.99
CA PRO A 366 -16.14 -9.90 -26.10
C PRO A 366 -16.85 -10.08 -27.42
N ALA A 367 -16.93 -9.01 -28.23
CA ALA A 367 -17.50 -9.04 -29.56
C ALA A 367 -16.73 -10.05 -30.40
N THR A 368 -17.38 -11.15 -30.76
CA THR A 368 -16.86 -12.07 -31.77
C THR A 368 -16.90 -11.36 -33.12
N HIS A 369 -15.77 -10.88 -33.57
CA HIS A 369 -15.61 -10.44 -34.95
C HIS A 369 -15.77 -11.66 -35.88
N SER A 370 -16.98 -11.88 -36.35
CA SER A 370 -17.21 -12.73 -37.50
C SER A 370 -16.77 -11.95 -38.75
N GLY A 371 -15.60 -12.31 -39.29
CA GLY A 371 -15.12 -11.82 -40.55
C GLY A 371 -16.04 -12.27 -41.68
N GLY A 372 -16.84 -11.36 -42.21
CA GLY A 372 -17.53 -11.49 -43.47
C GLY A 372 -16.64 -11.00 -44.60
N ALA A 373 -16.01 -11.93 -45.33
CA ALA A 373 -15.39 -11.64 -46.61
C ALA A 373 -16.49 -11.43 -47.65
N THR A 374 -16.49 -10.27 -48.29
CA THR A 374 -17.23 -10.02 -49.54
C THR A 374 -16.26 -10.03 -50.71
N PRO A 375 -16.58 -10.73 -51.83
CA PRO A 375 -15.68 -10.79 -52.99
C PRO A 375 -15.83 -9.56 -53.86
N ALA A 376 -14.69 -9.16 -54.47
CA ALA A 376 -14.61 -8.16 -55.51
C ALA A 376 -15.27 -8.68 -56.82
N GLU A 377 -16.07 -7.84 -57.46
CA GLU A 377 -16.33 -7.89 -58.89
C GLU A 377 -16.49 -6.49 -59.48
N ALA A 378 -15.79 -6.34 -60.64
CA ALA A 378 -15.79 -5.35 -61.73
C ALA A 378 -15.12 -4.01 -61.50
#